data_4e4108b5e5407265025d5b53910380d0
#
_entry.id   4e4108b5e5407265025d5b53910380d0
#
_cell.length_a   1.000
_cell.length_b   1.000
_cell.length_c   1.000
_cell.angle_alpha   90.00
_cell.angle_beta   90.00
_cell.angle_gamma   90.00
#
_symmetry.space_group_name_H-M   'P 1'
#
loop_
_entity.id
_entity.type
_entity.pdbx_description
1 polymer ?
#
loop_
_entity_poly.entity_id
_entity_poly.type
_entity_poly.pdbx_seq_one_letter_code
_entity_poly.pdbx_strand_id
1 'polypeptide(L)'
;MSRFLIALILFEIQIRLEKEKIMAKFRRNRINDAVKEELAQIIRNVKDPRVADAFVSITGAEVSGDLKFAKIYFSVMTGDKNEVLKGLKNAQGFLRSELAKRLNLRQTPQLAFEYDGSAEYGANISKILNELDIKSDDEGDESDE
;
A
#
# COMPACT_ATOMS: atom_id res chain seq x y z
N MET A 1 -39.89 -32.13 -0.25
CA MET A 1 -38.84 -31.49 -1.01
C MET A 1 -37.67 -32.44 -1.22
N SER A 2 -37.23 -32.59 -2.42
CA SER A 2 -36.10 -33.47 -2.68
C SER A 2 -34.80 -32.83 -2.16
N ARG A 3 -33.90 -33.67 -1.64
CA ARG A 3 -32.55 -33.24 -1.21
C ARG A 3 -31.78 -32.50 -2.31
N PHE A 4 -32.10 -32.79 -3.54
CA PHE A 4 -31.50 -32.17 -4.73
C PHE A 4 -31.85 -30.69 -4.86
N LEU A 5 -33.13 -30.31 -4.60
CA LEU A 5 -33.57 -28.91 -4.63
C LEU A 5 -32.91 -28.09 -3.54
N ILE A 6 -32.75 -28.63 -2.33
CA ILE A 6 -32.07 -27.97 -1.22
C ILE A 6 -30.59 -27.73 -1.54
N ALA A 7 -29.94 -28.73 -2.14
CA ALA A 7 -28.54 -28.61 -2.57
C ALA A 7 -28.34 -27.52 -3.65
N LEU A 8 -29.25 -27.42 -4.62
CA LEU A 8 -29.21 -26.35 -5.63
C LEU A 8 -29.40 -24.96 -5.02
N ILE A 9 -30.33 -24.81 -4.10
CA ILE A 9 -30.58 -23.52 -3.42
C ILE A 9 -29.35 -23.13 -2.59
N LEU A 10 -28.75 -24.05 -1.86
CA LEU A 10 -27.54 -23.79 -1.08
C LEU A 10 -26.38 -23.43 -1.98
N PHE A 11 -26.24 -24.07 -3.14
CA PHE A 11 -25.21 -23.76 -4.11
C PHE A 11 -25.37 -22.35 -4.70
N GLU A 12 -26.58 -21.95 -5.04
CA GLU A 12 -26.85 -20.60 -5.54
C GLU A 12 -26.59 -19.52 -4.48
N ILE A 13 -26.96 -19.79 -3.23
CA ILE A 13 -26.67 -18.89 -2.11
C ILE A 13 -25.15 -18.75 -1.93
N GLN A 14 -24.42 -19.84 -2.03
CA GLN A 14 -22.96 -19.82 -1.93
C GLN A 14 -22.30 -18.98 -3.03
N ILE A 15 -22.73 -19.15 -4.27
CA ILE A 15 -22.24 -18.33 -5.42
C ILE A 15 -22.55 -16.85 -5.20
N ARG A 16 -23.75 -16.53 -4.71
CA ARG A 16 -24.16 -15.15 -4.45
C ARG A 16 -23.27 -14.51 -3.37
N LEU A 17 -23.01 -15.22 -2.29
CA LEU A 17 -22.14 -14.76 -1.21
C LEU A 17 -20.71 -14.53 -1.70
N GLU A 18 -20.18 -15.41 -2.53
CA GLU A 18 -18.85 -15.24 -3.13
C GLU A 18 -18.77 -14.02 -4.06
N LYS A 19 -19.80 -13.80 -4.89
CA LYS A 19 -19.89 -12.60 -5.73
C LYS A 19 -19.92 -11.32 -4.90
N GLU A 20 -20.69 -11.29 -3.82
CA GLU A 20 -20.76 -10.13 -2.91
C GLU A 20 -19.41 -9.84 -2.25
N LYS A 21 -18.68 -10.86 -1.81
CA LYS A 21 -17.32 -10.72 -1.26
C LYS A 21 -16.35 -10.13 -2.28
N ILE A 22 -16.40 -10.63 -3.52
CA ILE A 22 -15.55 -10.14 -4.62
C ILE A 22 -15.87 -8.67 -4.93
N MET A 23 -17.14 -8.31 -5.02
CA MET A 23 -17.57 -6.93 -5.30
C MET A 23 -17.18 -5.97 -4.16
N ALA A 24 -17.29 -6.40 -2.91
CA ALA A 24 -16.85 -5.62 -1.75
C ALA A 24 -15.33 -5.39 -1.77
N LYS A 25 -14.54 -6.40 -2.17
CA LYS A 25 -13.10 -6.30 -2.34
C LYS A 25 -12.73 -5.30 -3.44
N PHE A 26 -13.40 -5.33 -4.58
CA PHE A 26 -13.19 -4.38 -5.67
C PHE A 26 -13.48 -2.94 -5.24
N ARG A 27 -14.56 -2.70 -4.53
CA ARG A 27 -14.90 -1.37 -3.99
C ARG A 27 -13.82 -0.85 -3.04
N ARG A 28 -13.33 -1.68 -2.12
CA ARG A 28 -12.24 -1.31 -1.22
C ARG A 28 -10.96 -0.99 -1.97
N ASN A 29 -10.61 -1.78 -2.98
CA ASN A 29 -9.42 -1.53 -3.80
C ASN A 29 -9.52 -0.19 -4.54
N ARG A 30 -10.69 0.17 -5.07
CA ARG A 30 -10.90 1.49 -5.68
C ARG A 30 -10.70 2.64 -4.71
N ILE A 31 -11.22 2.52 -3.49
CA ILE A 31 -11.04 3.54 -2.45
C ILE A 31 -9.57 3.63 -2.05
N ASN A 32 -8.90 2.50 -1.87
CA ASN A 32 -7.47 2.44 -1.56
C ASN A 32 -6.63 3.13 -2.63
N ASP A 33 -6.89 2.84 -3.89
CA ASP A 33 -6.18 3.44 -5.03
C ASP A 33 -6.45 4.94 -5.13
N ALA A 34 -7.70 5.37 -4.97
CA ALA A 34 -8.07 6.78 -4.98
C ALA A 34 -7.39 7.56 -3.85
N VAL A 35 -7.37 7.03 -2.63
CA VAL A 35 -6.69 7.65 -1.48
C VAL A 35 -5.19 7.73 -1.74
N LYS A 36 -4.57 6.66 -2.23
CA LYS A 36 -3.15 6.63 -2.56
C LYS A 36 -2.78 7.70 -3.59
N GLU A 37 -3.50 7.76 -4.70
CA GLU A 37 -3.23 8.70 -5.79
C GLU A 37 -3.39 10.15 -5.36
N GLU A 38 -4.45 10.47 -4.64
CA GLU A 38 -4.69 11.83 -4.14
C GLU A 38 -3.64 12.23 -3.10
N LEU A 39 -3.31 11.37 -2.16
CA LEU A 39 -2.26 11.65 -1.17
C LEU A 39 -0.89 11.81 -1.81
N ALA A 40 -0.59 11.07 -2.86
CA ALA A 40 0.66 11.23 -3.61
C ALA A 40 0.80 12.62 -4.23
N GLN A 41 -0.30 13.25 -4.62
CA GLN A 41 -0.33 14.64 -5.10
C GLN A 41 -0.30 15.65 -3.95
N ILE A 42 -1.10 15.43 -2.92
CA ILE A 42 -1.25 16.34 -1.78
C ILE A 42 0.07 16.47 -1.01
N ILE A 43 0.82 15.39 -0.87
CA ILE A 43 2.07 15.37 -0.09
C ILE A 43 3.12 16.34 -0.63
N ARG A 44 3.08 16.65 -1.91
CA ARG A 44 3.96 17.64 -2.54
C ARG A 44 3.74 19.06 -2.02
N ASN A 45 2.58 19.32 -1.47
CA ASN A 45 2.19 20.63 -0.93
C ASN A 45 2.43 20.73 0.59
N VAL A 46 2.95 19.69 1.23
CA VAL A 46 3.30 19.73 2.65
C VAL A 46 4.53 20.62 2.82
N LYS A 47 4.40 21.64 3.68
CA LYS A 47 5.43 22.66 3.91
C LYS A 47 6.45 22.26 4.98
N ASP A 48 6.17 21.24 5.79
CA ASP A 48 7.10 20.77 6.82
C ASP A 48 8.41 20.30 6.16
N PRO A 49 9.57 20.87 6.52
CA PRO A 49 10.85 20.54 5.90
C PRO A 49 11.23 19.06 6.02
N ARG A 50 10.80 18.39 7.10
CA ARG A 50 11.04 16.97 7.30
C ARG A 50 10.42 16.10 6.21
N VAL A 51 9.34 16.57 5.61
CA VAL A 51 8.64 15.91 4.50
C VAL A 51 9.09 16.49 3.15
N ALA A 52 9.10 17.80 3.03
CA ALA A 52 9.37 18.50 1.77
C ALA A 52 10.76 18.20 1.21
N ASP A 53 11.77 18.12 2.08
CA ASP A 53 13.17 17.93 1.67
C ASP A 53 13.58 16.46 1.51
N ALA A 54 12.72 15.52 1.90
CA ALA A 54 13.04 14.09 1.97
C ALA A 54 12.62 13.27 0.75
N PHE A 55 11.95 13.86 -0.23
CA PHE A 55 11.40 13.14 -1.39
C PHE A 55 10.58 11.91 -0.98
N VAL A 56 9.47 12.17 -0.30
CA VAL A 56 8.55 11.14 0.19
C VAL A 56 7.63 10.68 -0.93
N SER A 57 7.48 9.38 -1.07
CA SER A 57 6.53 8.75 -1.99
C SER A 57 5.47 7.97 -1.21
N ILE A 58 4.22 8.09 -1.60
CA ILE A 58 3.14 7.25 -1.09
C ILE A 58 3.10 5.97 -1.91
N THR A 59 3.35 4.83 -1.27
CA THR A 59 3.45 3.53 -1.94
C THR A 59 2.19 2.69 -1.86
N GLY A 60 1.32 2.97 -0.89
CA GLY A 60 0.07 2.24 -0.73
C GLY A 60 -0.86 2.89 0.27
N ALA A 61 -2.11 2.46 0.23
CA ALA A 61 -3.14 2.84 1.19
C ALA A 61 -4.09 1.67 1.44
N GLU A 62 -4.44 1.47 2.71
CA GLU A 62 -5.43 0.50 3.15
C GLU A 62 -6.47 1.21 4.01
N VAL A 63 -7.66 1.40 3.46
CA VAL A 63 -8.78 2.04 4.16
C VAL A 63 -9.63 0.98 4.84
N SER A 64 -10.00 1.20 6.11
CA SER A 64 -10.91 0.30 6.82
C SER A 64 -12.30 0.29 6.19
N GLY A 65 -13.04 -0.82 6.37
CA GLY A 65 -14.37 -0.98 5.77
C GLY A 65 -15.39 0.07 6.22
N ASP A 66 -15.24 0.62 7.42
CA ASP A 66 -16.08 1.69 7.98
C ASP A 66 -15.59 3.12 7.63
N LEU A 67 -14.53 3.25 6.87
CA LEU A 67 -13.89 4.51 6.47
C LEU A 67 -13.35 5.35 7.63
N LYS A 68 -13.18 4.80 8.81
CA LYS A 68 -12.69 5.54 9.99
C LYS A 68 -11.17 5.68 10.02
N PHE A 69 -10.45 4.70 9.50
CA PHE A 69 -8.99 4.64 9.52
C PHE A 69 -8.46 4.27 8.15
N ALA A 70 -7.31 4.85 7.83
CA ALA A 70 -6.53 4.49 6.64
C ALA A 70 -5.07 4.32 7.04
N LYS A 71 -4.49 3.18 6.72
CA LYS A 71 -3.05 2.95 6.84
C LYS A 71 -2.39 3.40 5.54
N ILE A 72 -1.46 4.32 5.63
CA ILE A 72 -0.76 4.92 4.49
C ILE A 72 0.70 4.49 4.53
N TYR A 73 1.12 3.80 3.49
CA TYR A 73 2.51 3.36 3.33
C TYR A 73 3.30 4.41 2.57
N PHE A 74 4.49 4.72 3.05
CA PHE A 74 5.38 5.69 2.42
C PHE A 74 6.80 5.16 2.33
N SER A 75 7.54 5.63 1.34
CA SER A 75 8.98 5.45 1.20
C SER A 75 9.69 6.79 1.20
N VAL A 76 10.98 6.77 1.54
CA VAL A 76 11.83 7.96 1.63
C VAL A 76 13.06 7.72 0.78
N MET A 77 13.34 8.59 -0.20
CA MET A 77 14.54 8.49 -1.02
C MET A 77 15.76 9.10 -0.31
N THR A 78 15.57 10.21 0.34
CA THR A 78 16.64 10.92 1.07
C THR A 78 16.14 11.39 2.42
N GLY A 79 16.93 11.19 3.46
CA GLY A 79 16.60 11.62 4.82
C GLY A 79 16.26 10.48 5.76
N ASP A 80 15.84 10.84 6.96
CA ASP A 80 15.50 9.90 8.03
C ASP A 80 14.00 9.61 8.02
N LYS A 81 13.65 8.34 7.89
CA LYS A 81 12.25 7.86 7.92
C LYS A 81 11.52 8.26 9.21
N ASN A 82 12.20 8.32 10.35
CA ASN A 82 11.61 8.69 11.63
C ASN A 82 11.25 10.18 11.67
N GLU A 83 12.09 11.04 11.13
CA GLU A 83 11.81 12.47 11.00
C GLU A 83 10.67 12.73 10.00
N VAL A 84 10.66 12.02 8.88
CA VAL A 84 9.55 12.07 7.92
C VAL A 84 8.24 11.65 8.58
N LEU A 85 8.25 10.58 9.37
CA LEU A 85 7.05 10.12 10.08
C LEU A 85 6.52 11.19 11.03
N LYS A 86 7.39 11.87 11.76
CA LYS A 86 7.00 12.99 12.63
C LYS A 86 6.38 14.14 11.82
N GLY A 87 6.98 14.47 10.69
CA GLY A 87 6.46 15.50 9.78
C GLY A 87 5.10 15.14 9.20
N LEU A 88 4.89 13.91 8.81
CA LEU A 88 3.60 13.41 8.31
C LEU A 88 2.52 13.44 9.39
N LYS A 89 2.85 13.03 10.60
CA LYS A 89 1.92 13.12 11.75
C LYS A 89 1.53 14.57 12.05
N ASN A 90 2.49 15.48 11.98
CA ASN A 90 2.24 16.91 12.17
C ASN A 90 1.34 17.49 11.05
N ALA A 91 1.51 17.02 9.82
CA ALA A 91 0.74 17.44 8.65
C ALA A 91 -0.62 16.72 8.51
N GLN A 92 -0.99 15.84 9.42
CA GLN A 92 -2.18 15.00 9.29
C GLN A 92 -3.47 15.80 9.08
N GLY A 93 -3.63 16.90 9.80
CA GLY A 93 -4.81 17.77 9.65
C GLY A 93 -4.91 18.37 8.25
N PHE A 94 -3.81 18.85 7.71
CA PHE A 94 -3.73 19.36 6.34
C PHE A 94 -4.03 18.26 5.31
N LEU A 95 -3.40 17.10 5.46
CA LEU A 95 -3.59 15.97 4.54
C LEU A 95 -5.03 15.47 4.52
N ARG A 96 -5.66 15.35 5.68
CA ARG A 96 -7.07 14.97 5.79
C ARG A 96 -8.01 16.01 5.19
N SER A 97 -7.75 17.29 5.43
CA SER A 97 -8.54 18.38 4.88
C SER A 97 -8.50 18.41 3.35
N GLU A 98 -7.31 18.29 2.77
CA GLU A 98 -7.14 18.23 1.32
C GLU A 98 -7.76 16.95 0.71
N LEU A 99 -7.61 15.82 1.38
CA LEU A 99 -8.22 14.56 0.95
C LEU A 99 -9.75 14.66 0.92
N ALA A 100 -10.35 15.27 1.94
CA ALA A 100 -11.80 15.50 2.01
C ALA A 100 -12.31 16.38 0.85
N LYS A 101 -11.54 17.37 0.43
CA LYS A 101 -11.90 18.23 -0.70
C LYS A 101 -11.81 17.52 -2.05
N ARG A 102 -10.87 16.59 -2.21
CA ARG A 102 -10.60 15.91 -3.47
C ARG A 102 -11.43 14.66 -3.67
N LEU A 103 -11.70 13.93 -2.58
CA LEU A 103 -12.50 12.72 -2.60
C LEU A 103 -13.85 12.96 -1.95
N ASN A 104 -14.91 12.59 -2.65
CA ASN A 104 -16.27 12.67 -2.12
C ASN A 104 -16.58 11.44 -1.26
N LEU A 105 -15.82 11.26 -0.19
CA LEU A 105 -16.02 10.18 0.76
C LEU A 105 -17.11 10.54 1.78
N ARG A 106 -17.85 9.53 2.20
CA ARG A 106 -18.85 9.67 3.26
C ARG A 106 -18.23 10.16 4.58
N GLN A 107 -17.01 9.75 4.84
CA GLN A 107 -16.23 10.13 6.01
C GLN A 107 -14.75 10.16 5.65
N THR A 108 -14.03 11.18 6.10
CA THR A 108 -12.58 11.27 5.91
C THR A 108 -11.87 10.45 6.98
N PRO A 109 -11.10 9.43 6.61
CA PRO A 109 -10.44 8.56 7.58
C PRO A 109 -9.32 9.27 8.33
N GLN A 110 -9.02 8.82 9.54
CA GLN A 110 -7.76 9.14 10.20
C GLN A 110 -6.62 8.41 9.51
N LEU A 111 -5.51 9.12 9.30
CA LEU A 111 -4.35 8.59 8.59
C LEU A 111 -3.33 8.06 9.59
N ALA A 112 -2.94 6.79 9.44
CA ALA A 112 -1.83 6.17 10.15
C ALA A 112 -0.72 5.91 9.13
N PHE A 113 0.45 6.48 9.34
CA PHE A 113 1.57 6.36 8.42
C PHE A 113 2.51 5.23 8.84
N GLU A 114 2.90 4.40 7.87
CA GLU A 114 3.83 3.30 8.06
C GLU A 114 4.89 3.29 6.96
N TYR A 115 6.14 3.13 7.35
CA TYR A 115 7.26 3.08 6.42
C TYR A 115 7.24 1.78 5.61
N ASP A 116 7.36 1.90 4.29
CA ASP A 116 7.45 0.79 3.36
C ASP A 116 8.91 0.54 2.96
N GLY A 117 9.51 -0.49 3.53
CA GLY A 117 10.87 -0.91 3.23
C GLY A 117 11.02 -1.85 2.04
N SER A 118 9.98 -2.06 1.23
CA SER A 118 9.98 -3.01 0.12
C SER A 118 11.09 -2.74 -0.90
N ALA A 119 11.34 -1.47 -1.21
CA ALA A 119 12.39 -1.08 -2.17
C ALA A 119 13.80 -1.43 -1.66
N GLU A 120 14.07 -1.20 -0.38
CA GLU A 120 15.33 -1.57 0.27
C GLU A 120 15.50 -3.09 0.32
N TYR A 121 14.45 -3.80 0.68
CA TYR A 121 14.45 -5.25 0.71
C TYR A 121 14.69 -5.85 -0.68
N GLY A 122 14.02 -5.34 -1.72
CA GLY A 122 14.22 -5.75 -3.10
C GLY A 122 15.65 -5.50 -3.60
N ALA A 123 16.25 -4.36 -3.27
CA ALA A 123 17.63 -4.04 -3.60
C ALA A 123 18.62 -5.00 -2.91
N ASN A 124 18.40 -5.35 -1.65
CA ASN A 124 19.21 -6.32 -0.92
C ASN A 124 19.13 -7.72 -1.52
N ILE A 125 17.94 -8.18 -1.88
CA ILE A 125 17.73 -9.47 -2.55
C ILE A 125 18.45 -9.50 -3.91
N SER A 126 18.32 -8.46 -4.72
CA SER A 126 19.00 -8.34 -6.01
C SER A 126 20.52 -8.39 -5.86
N LYS A 127 21.07 -7.72 -4.85
CA LYS A 127 22.50 -7.77 -4.53
C LYS A 127 22.95 -9.18 -4.17
N ILE A 128 22.22 -9.88 -3.32
CA ILE A 128 22.52 -11.27 -2.92
C ILE A 128 22.49 -12.20 -4.14
N LEU A 129 21.50 -12.08 -5.02
CA LEU A 129 21.38 -12.87 -6.23
C LEU A 129 22.56 -12.62 -7.18
N ASN A 130 22.97 -11.38 -7.36
CA ASN A 130 24.14 -11.02 -8.19
C ASN A 130 25.44 -11.58 -7.62
N GLU A 131 25.62 -11.56 -6.30
CA GLU A 131 26.80 -12.16 -5.64
C GLU A 131 26.83 -13.70 -5.80
N LEU A 132 25.68 -14.35 -5.81
CA LEU A 132 25.58 -15.79 -6.05
C LEU A 132 25.90 -16.16 -7.50
N ASP A 133 25.45 -15.38 -8.49
CA ASP A 133 25.74 -15.60 -9.89
C ASP A 133 27.24 -15.43 -10.18
N ILE A 134 27.91 -14.43 -9.62
CA ILE A 134 29.35 -14.24 -9.76
C ILE A 134 30.14 -15.44 -9.20
N LYS A 135 29.70 -16.00 -8.06
CA LYS A 135 30.36 -17.18 -7.49
C LYS A 135 30.18 -18.46 -8.33
N SER A 136 29.03 -18.58 -8.99
CA SER A 136 28.80 -19.74 -9.87
C SER A 136 29.67 -19.70 -11.14
N ASP A 137 30.00 -18.51 -11.62
CA ASP A 137 30.89 -18.34 -12.77
C ASP A 137 32.36 -18.64 -12.40
N ASP A 138 32.78 -18.32 -11.18
CA ASP A 138 34.13 -18.58 -10.68
C ASP A 138 34.40 -20.09 -10.39
N GLU A 139 33.37 -20.86 -10.02
CA GLU A 139 33.51 -22.29 -9.77
C GLU A 139 33.48 -23.15 -11.05
N GLY A 140 33.15 -22.56 -12.19
CA GLY A 140 33.06 -23.25 -13.48
C GLY A 140 34.39 -23.34 -14.26
N ASP A 141 35.45 -22.65 -13.85
CA ASP A 141 36.70 -22.53 -14.61
C ASP A 141 37.87 -23.36 -14.04
N GLU A 142 37.63 -24.21 -13.02
CA GLU A 142 38.68 -25.09 -12.44
C GLU A 142 38.57 -26.56 -12.84
N SER A 143 37.91 -26.93 -13.94
CA SER A 143 37.82 -28.30 -14.37
C SER A 143 38.20 -28.54 -15.83
N ASP A 144 39.38 -28.04 -16.25
CA ASP A 144 40.06 -28.52 -17.44
C ASP A 144 41.58 -28.34 -17.31
N GLU A 145 42.19 -29.22 -16.55
CA GLU A 145 43.56 -29.66 -16.74
C GLU A 145 43.69 -31.17 -16.53
#